data_06520d70a6e5d5bbc29700dc1ec45dbd
#
_entry.id   06520d70a6e5d5bbc29700dc1ec45dbd
#
_cell.length_a   1.000
_cell.length_b   1.000
_cell.length_c   1.000
_cell.angle_alpha   90.00
_cell.angle_beta   90.00
_cell.angle_gamma   90.00
#
_symmetry.space_group_name_H-M   'P 1'
#
loop_
_entity.id
_entity.type
_entity.pdbx_description
1 polymer ?
#
loop_
_entity_poly.entity_id
_entity_poly.type
_entity_poly.pdbx_seq_one_letter_code
_entity_poly.pdbx_strand_id
1 'polypeptide(L)'
;MKVLILEDIIEHQVRLETTLNKISKETNIPISYKTTGKVREFIEYVEHDEVNQLYFLDIDINGIERKGFEVAQFIRHRNPYAIIVFITTKSEFASITYRYKVSALDFIDKNLNEDLFRLKIKECIEYLTTIQIGNDDLTDYFEYDFKDKKIKIPFKDILYIETVGSAYKLNLVGKNFQKEIAGSLSDVLEKDVEERYFSPHQSF
;
A
#
# COMPACT_ATOMS: atom_id res chain seq x y z
N MET A 1 -1.92 7.42 5.87
CA MET A 1 -2.65 6.27 5.31
C MET A 1 -3.71 6.77 4.35
N LYS A 2 -3.83 6.18 3.16
CA LYS A 2 -4.90 6.51 2.20
C LYS A 2 -5.97 5.43 2.22
N VAL A 3 -7.23 5.83 2.16
CA VAL A 3 -8.39 4.96 2.15
C VAL A 3 -9.27 5.31 0.95
N LEU A 4 -9.69 4.31 0.17
CA LEU A 4 -10.69 4.49 -0.88
C LEU A 4 -11.99 3.77 -0.48
N ILE A 5 -13.11 4.46 -0.63
CA ILE A 5 -14.42 3.98 -0.21
C ILE A 5 -15.35 3.95 -1.42
N LEU A 6 -15.90 2.76 -1.70
CA LEU A 6 -16.96 2.56 -2.68
C LEU A 6 -18.26 2.23 -1.95
N GLU A 7 -19.16 3.16 -1.91
CA GLU A 7 -20.44 3.10 -1.19
C GLU A 7 -21.42 4.07 -1.87
N ASP A 8 -22.60 3.62 -2.24
CA ASP A 8 -23.58 4.46 -2.94
C ASP A 8 -24.61 5.11 -2.03
N ILE A 9 -24.79 4.61 -0.80
CA ILE A 9 -25.73 5.16 0.18
C ILE A 9 -25.04 6.23 1.03
N ILE A 10 -25.50 7.47 0.93
CA ILE A 10 -24.89 8.63 1.59
C ILE A 10 -24.82 8.45 3.12
N GLU A 11 -25.82 7.87 3.75
CA GLU A 11 -25.82 7.64 5.21
C GLU A 11 -24.65 6.72 5.63
N HIS A 12 -24.39 5.68 4.84
CA HIS A 12 -23.28 4.76 5.09
C HIS A 12 -21.92 5.41 4.81
N GLN A 13 -21.83 6.27 3.78
CA GLN A 13 -20.63 7.09 3.51
C GLN A 13 -20.30 7.94 4.72
N VAL A 14 -21.26 8.76 5.18
CA VAL A 14 -21.08 9.67 6.32
C VAL A 14 -20.72 8.92 7.60
N ARG A 15 -21.35 7.77 7.84
CA ARG A 15 -21.03 6.92 8.99
C ARG A 15 -19.59 6.47 8.96
N LEU A 16 -19.13 5.93 7.83
CA LEU A 16 -17.77 5.43 7.68
C LEU A 16 -16.73 6.57 7.79
N GLU A 17 -16.95 7.68 7.12
CA GLU A 17 -16.09 8.86 7.18
C GLU A 17 -15.99 9.43 8.60
N THR A 18 -17.13 9.51 9.31
CA THR A 18 -17.15 9.94 10.72
C THR A 18 -16.35 8.98 11.59
N THR A 19 -16.48 7.68 11.36
CA THR A 19 -15.74 6.64 12.08
C THR A 19 -14.24 6.75 11.82
N LEU A 20 -13.82 6.92 10.56
CA LEU A 20 -12.41 7.12 10.19
C LEU A 20 -11.80 8.36 10.85
N ASN A 21 -12.55 9.48 10.86
CA ASN A 21 -12.11 10.71 11.52
C ASN A 21 -11.94 10.55 13.03
N LYS A 22 -12.83 9.80 13.70
CA LYS A 22 -12.69 9.47 15.12
C LYS A 22 -11.45 8.62 15.38
N ILE A 23 -11.26 7.55 14.61
CA ILE A 23 -10.10 6.66 14.73
C ILE A 23 -8.80 7.42 14.48
N SER A 24 -8.75 8.26 13.45
CA SER A 24 -7.56 9.09 13.16
C SER A 24 -7.15 9.95 14.34
N LYS A 25 -8.12 10.56 15.05
CA LYS A 25 -7.87 11.35 16.26
C LYS A 25 -7.44 10.51 17.46
N GLU A 26 -8.07 9.34 17.65
CA GLU A 26 -7.79 8.44 18.77
C GLU A 26 -6.40 7.79 18.66
N THR A 27 -5.97 7.47 17.46
CA THR A 27 -4.73 6.72 17.21
C THR A 27 -3.56 7.60 16.80
N ASN A 28 -3.79 8.89 16.54
CA ASN A 28 -2.83 9.81 15.92
C ASN A 28 -2.30 9.34 14.54
N ILE A 29 -3.02 8.44 13.87
CA ILE A 29 -2.69 7.99 12.52
C ILE A 29 -3.36 8.96 11.54
N PRO A 30 -2.61 9.67 10.69
CA PRO A 30 -3.21 10.53 9.67
C PRO A 30 -3.89 9.68 8.60
N ILE A 31 -5.21 9.78 8.51
CA ILE A 31 -6.04 9.08 7.53
C ILE A 31 -6.60 10.09 6.53
N SER A 32 -6.32 9.91 5.26
CA SER A 32 -6.99 10.62 4.17
C SER A 32 -7.86 9.64 3.39
N TYR A 33 -9.04 10.06 3.01
CA TYR A 33 -9.97 9.18 2.27
C TYR A 33 -10.61 9.88 1.08
N LYS A 34 -11.01 9.08 0.10
CA LYS A 34 -11.88 9.48 -1.00
C LYS A 34 -13.07 8.54 -1.03
N THR A 35 -14.27 9.09 -1.12
CA THR A 35 -15.54 8.35 -1.13
C THR A 35 -16.28 8.61 -2.41
N THR A 36 -16.83 7.58 -3.03
CA THR A 36 -17.73 7.70 -4.16
C THR A 36 -18.70 6.52 -4.23
N GLY A 37 -19.90 6.76 -4.73
CA GLY A 37 -20.88 5.71 -5.08
C GLY A 37 -20.82 5.28 -6.54
N LYS A 38 -19.88 5.85 -7.33
CA LYS A 38 -19.77 5.59 -8.76
C LYS A 38 -18.59 4.70 -9.05
N VAL A 39 -18.85 3.49 -9.53
CA VAL A 39 -17.80 2.51 -9.86
C VAL A 39 -16.75 3.08 -10.82
N ARG A 40 -17.16 3.84 -11.85
CA ARG A 40 -16.22 4.42 -12.81
C ARG A 40 -15.24 5.39 -12.16
N GLU A 41 -15.74 6.29 -11.35
CA GLU A 41 -14.93 7.27 -10.61
C GLU A 41 -13.98 6.57 -9.60
N PHE A 42 -14.48 5.52 -8.94
CA PHE A 42 -13.68 4.70 -8.04
C PHE A 42 -12.51 4.03 -8.78
N ILE A 43 -12.76 3.46 -9.96
CA ILE A 43 -11.74 2.86 -10.81
C ILE A 43 -10.68 3.89 -11.22
N GLU A 44 -11.10 5.10 -11.60
CA GLU A 44 -10.18 6.20 -11.91
C GLU A 44 -9.29 6.54 -10.70
N TYR A 45 -9.83 6.52 -9.47
CA TYR A 45 -9.01 6.69 -8.26
C TYR A 45 -7.99 5.56 -8.08
N VAL A 46 -8.40 4.31 -8.31
CA VAL A 46 -7.49 3.15 -8.22
C VAL A 46 -6.38 3.21 -9.27
N GLU A 47 -6.67 3.71 -10.47
CA GLU A 47 -5.71 3.80 -11.57
C GLU A 47 -4.65 4.87 -11.36
N HIS A 48 -5.00 5.97 -10.71
CA HIS A 48 -4.11 7.12 -10.51
C HIS A 48 -3.33 7.08 -9.19
N ASP A 49 -3.66 6.15 -8.30
CA ASP A 49 -3.04 6.07 -6.98
C ASP A 49 -2.05 4.89 -6.90
N GLU A 50 -0.76 5.20 -6.74
CA GLU A 50 0.34 4.22 -6.74
C GLU A 50 0.67 3.64 -5.36
N VAL A 51 0.03 4.10 -4.28
CA VAL A 51 0.40 3.76 -2.90
C VAL A 51 -0.53 2.70 -2.32
N ASN A 52 0.05 1.82 -1.49
CA ASN A 52 -0.69 0.84 -0.68
C ASN A 52 -1.87 1.49 0.04
N GLN A 53 -3.06 1.03 -0.28
CA GLN A 53 -4.28 1.63 0.20
C GLN A 53 -5.16 0.58 0.85
N LEU A 54 -5.97 1.06 1.77
CA LEU A 54 -7.09 0.32 2.31
C LEU A 54 -8.33 0.64 1.46
N TYR A 55 -8.98 -0.41 0.99
CA TYR A 55 -10.19 -0.30 0.18
C TYR A 55 -11.38 -0.80 0.99
N PHE A 56 -12.33 0.09 1.27
CA PHE A 56 -13.64 -0.28 1.80
C PHE A 56 -14.63 -0.34 0.65
N LEU A 57 -15.24 -1.49 0.46
CA LEU A 57 -16.14 -1.76 -0.66
C LEU A 57 -17.47 -2.27 -0.16
N ASP A 58 -18.58 -1.65 -0.58
CA ASP A 58 -19.85 -2.34 -0.51
C ASP A 58 -19.96 -3.38 -1.65
N ILE A 59 -20.69 -4.45 -1.39
CA ILE A 59 -20.95 -5.52 -2.35
C ILE A 59 -22.01 -5.12 -3.35
N ASP A 60 -23.06 -4.45 -2.88
CA ASP A 60 -24.22 -4.06 -3.68
C ASP A 60 -24.16 -2.56 -3.99
N ILE A 61 -23.86 -2.22 -5.22
CA ILE A 61 -23.71 -0.84 -5.67
C ILE A 61 -24.79 -0.49 -6.68
N ASN A 62 -25.58 0.54 -6.39
CA ASN A 62 -26.69 1.00 -7.22
C ASN A 62 -27.70 -0.11 -7.58
N GLY A 63 -27.96 -1.03 -6.65
CA GLY A 63 -28.85 -2.18 -6.85
C GLY A 63 -28.24 -3.27 -7.75
N ILE A 64 -26.97 -3.17 -8.12
CA ILE A 64 -26.28 -4.21 -8.87
C ILE A 64 -25.57 -5.12 -7.86
N GLU A 65 -26.20 -6.26 -7.60
CA GLU A 65 -25.68 -7.26 -6.69
C GLU A 65 -24.30 -7.75 -7.11
N ARG A 66 -23.40 -7.89 -6.15
CA ARG A 66 -22.02 -8.37 -6.34
C ARG A 66 -21.08 -7.44 -7.13
N LYS A 67 -21.51 -6.21 -7.45
CA LYS A 67 -20.66 -5.26 -8.17
C LYS A 67 -19.36 -4.95 -7.43
N GLY A 68 -19.39 -4.90 -6.11
CA GLY A 68 -18.20 -4.74 -5.28
C GLY A 68 -17.16 -5.84 -5.45
N PHE A 69 -17.58 -7.08 -5.72
CA PHE A 69 -16.63 -8.16 -6.00
C PHE A 69 -15.88 -7.99 -7.33
N GLU A 70 -16.56 -7.49 -8.37
CA GLU A 70 -15.92 -7.20 -9.65
C GLU A 70 -14.86 -6.09 -9.47
N VAL A 71 -15.20 -5.06 -8.69
CA VAL A 71 -14.25 -3.98 -8.35
C VAL A 71 -13.08 -4.53 -7.53
N ALA A 72 -13.33 -5.39 -6.56
CA ALA A 72 -12.29 -6.04 -5.77
C ALA A 72 -11.35 -6.90 -6.63
N GLN A 73 -11.88 -7.63 -7.62
CA GLN A 73 -11.06 -8.36 -8.60
C GLN A 73 -10.18 -7.42 -9.42
N PHE A 74 -10.73 -6.30 -9.89
CA PHE A 74 -9.96 -5.30 -10.61
C PHE A 74 -8.81 -4.76 -9.76
N ILE A 75 -9.07 -4.40 -8.49
CA ILE A 75 -8.05 -3.95 -7.55
C ILE A 75 -6.97 -5.04 -7.39
N ARG A 76 -7.37 -6.29 -7.16
CA ARG A 76 -6.46 -7.41 -6.92
C ARG A 76 -5.56 -7.72 -8.12
N HIS A 77 -6.10 -7.60 -9.34
CA HIS A 77 -5.31 -7.74 -10.57
C HIS A 77 -4.22 -6.68 -10.69
N ARG A 78 -4.53 -5.45 -10.29
CA ARG A 78 -3.60 -4.33 -10.37
C ARG A 78 -2.59 -4.33 -9.22
N ASN A 79 -3.05 -4.65 -8.02
CA ASN A 79 -2.22 -4.75 -6.82
C ASN A 79 -2.51 -6.06 -6.06
N PRO A 80 -1.66 -7.09 -6.22
CA PRO A 80 -1.82 -8.36 -5.51
C PRO A 80 -1.79 -8.23 -3.98
N TYR A 81 -1.23 -7.15 -3.45
CA TYR A 81 -1.09 -6.89 -2.01
C TYR A 81 -2.10 -5.89 -1.45
N ALA A 82 -3.06 -5.44 -2.25
CA ALA A 82 -4.09 -4.52 -1.81
C ALA A 82 -4.83 -5.04 -0.57
N ILE A 83 -5.10 -4.19 0.40
CA ILE A 83 -5.91 -4.53 1.57
C ILE A 83 -7.36 -4.17 1.25
N ILE A 84 -8.20 -5.18 1.13
CA ILE A 84 -9.62 -5.04 0.78
C ILE A 84 -10.46 -5.49 1.95
N VAL A 85 -11.43 -4.67 2.34
CA VAL A 85 -12.43 -4.94 3.37
C VAL A 85 -13.80 -4.69 2.77
N PHE A 86 -14.69 -5.65 2.88
CA PHE A 86 -16.08 -5.45 2.51
C PHE A 86 -16.88 -4.89 3.68
N ILE A 87 -17.68 -3.85 3.43
CA ILE A 87 -18.61 -3.28 4.39
C ILE A 87 -20.00 -3.38 3.76
N THR A 88 -20.84 -4.26 4.26
CA THR A 88 -22.10 -4.62 3.60
C THR A 88 -23.18 -5.02 4.58
N THR A 89 -24.43 -4.94 4.18
CA THR A 89 -25.56 -5.54 4.91
C THR A 89 -25.74 -7.03 4.59
N LYS A 90 -24.98 -7.55 3.61
CA LYS A 90 -25.12 -8.91 3.08
C LYS A 90 -23.96 -9.80 3.54
N SER A 91 -23.89 -10.06 4.86
CA SER A 91 -22.81 -10.87 5.47
C SER A 91 -22.77 -12.32 4.97
N GLU A 92 -23.88 -12.83 4.41
CA GLU A 92 -23.95 -14.16 3.80
C GLU A 92 -23.00 -14.33 2.59
N PHE A 93 -22.57 -13.24 1.99
CA PHE A 93 -21.62 -13.29 0.87
C PHE A 93 -20.17 -13.49 1.30
N ALA A 94 -19.85 -13.50 2.58
CA ALA A 94 -18.48 -13.73 3.05
C ALA A 94 -17.88 -15.04 2.49
N SER A 95 -18.67 -16.11 2.41
CA SER A 95 -18.23 -17.40 1.86
C SER A 95 -17.99 -17.37 0.34
N ILE A 96 -18.54 -16.38 -0.37
CA ILE A 96 -18.44 -16.27 -1.82
C ILE A 96 -17.11 -15.65 -2.27
N THR A 97 -16.41 -14.93 -1.39
CA THR A 97 -15.12 -14.29 -1.71
C THR A 97 -14.07 -15.26 -2.24
N TYR A 98 -14.08 -16.49 -1.76
CA TYR A 98 -13.19 -17.53 -2.27
C TYR A 98 -13.37 -17.77 -3.78
N ARG A 99 -14.60 -17.67 -4.29
CA ARG A 99 -14.89 -17.81 -5.73
C ARG A 99 -14.32 -16.66 -6.54
N TYR A 100 -14.32 -15.46 -5.98
CA TYR A 100 -13.79 -14.25 -6.65
C TYR A 100 -12.28 -14.09 -6.50
N LYS A 101 -11.61 -14.92 -5.68
CA LYS A 101 -10.15 -14.89 -5.45
C LYS A 101 -9.63 -13.51 -5.04
N VAL A 102 -10.41 -12.75 -4.27
CA VAL A 102 -10.06 -11.37 -3.89
C VAL A 102 -9.28 -11.28 -2.59
N SER A 103 -9.27 -12.33 -1.76
CA SER A 103 -8.54 -12.37 -0.49
C SER A 103 -8.81 -11.11 0.36
N ALA A 104 -10.09 -10.88 0.70
CA ALA A 104 -10.45 -9.77 1.58
C ALA A 104 -9.87 -9.99 2.98
N LEU A 105 -9.47 -8.89 3.62
CA LEU A 105 -8.98 -8.90 5.01
C LEU A 105 -10.12 -9.17 5.97
N ASP A 106 -11.25 -8.50 5.81
CA ASP A 106 -12.41 -8.65 6.69
C ASP A 106 -13.73 -8.37 5.96
N PHE A 107 -14.82 -8.79 6.60
CA PHE A 107 -16.20 -8.50 6.25
C PHE A 107 -16.88 -7.84 7.44
N ILE A 108 -17.30 -6.60 7.28
CA ILE A 108 -17.92 -5.81 8.33
C ILE A 108 -19.40 -5.62 7.99
N ASP A 109 -20.27 -6.09 8.90
CA ASP A 109 -21.70 -5.91 8.74
C ASP A 109 -22.08 -4.45 9.07
N LYS A 110 -22.77 -3.79 8.14
CA LYS A 110 -23.29 -2.44 8.33
C LYS A 110 -24.33 -2.34 9.47
N ASN A 111 -24.96 -3.46 9.86
CA ASN A 111 -25.96 -3.50 10.94
C ASN A 111 -25.33 -3.54 12.33
N LEU A 112 -24.03 -3.63 12.46
CA LEU A 112 -23.35 -3.56 13.75
C LEU A 112 -23.66 -2.22 14.45
N ASN A 113 -23.74 -2.25 15.78
CA ASN A 113 -23.81 -1.02 16.56
C ASN A 113 -22.52 -0.20 16.38
N GLU A 114 -22.58 1.09 16.76
CA GLU A 114 -21.50 2.04 16.51
C GLU A 114 -20.16 1.61 17.14
N ASP A 115 -20.18 1.03 18.34
CA ASP A 115 -18.94 0.66 19.03
C ASP A 115 -18.27 -0.54 18.36
N LEU A 116 -19.04 -1.57 17.98
CA LEU A 116 -18.51 -2.73 17.26
C LEU A 116 -18.09 -2.37 15.84
N PHE A 117 -18.87 -1.53 15.14
CA PHE A 117 -18.50 -1.06 13.81
C PHE A 117 -17.17 -0.30 13.85
N ARG A 118 -17.03 0.64 14.80
CA ARG A 118 -15.80 1.39 14.98
C ARG A 118 -14.62 0.48 15.37
N LEU A 119 -14.83 -0.50 16.25
CA LEU A 119 -13.80 -1.46 16.63
C LEU A 119 -13.29 -2.23 15.42
N LYS A 120 -14.17 -2.75 14.57
CA LYS A 120 -13.82 -3.51 13.37
C LYS A 120 -13.03 -2.67 12.37
N ILE A 121 -13.44 -1.43 12.11
CA ILE A 121 -12.70 -0.50 11.25
C ILE A 121 -11.31 -0.21 11.84
N LYS A 122 -11.23 -0.01 13.15
CA LYS A 122 -9.96 0.26 13.85
C LYS A 122 -9.00 -0.94 13.73
N GLU A 123 -9.48 -2.17 13.92
CA GLU A 123 -8.68 -3.40 13.73
C GLU A 123 -8.06 -3.45 12.32
N CYS A 124 -8.82 -3.13 11.28
CA CYS A 124 -8.31 -3.09 9.91
C CYS A 124 -7.22 -2.03 9.70
N ILE A 125 -7.38 -0.85 10.30
CA ILE A 125 -6.42 0.25 10.22
C ILE A 125 -5.12 -0.11 10.96
N GLU A 126 -5.24 -0.64 12.16
CA GLU A 126 -4.09 -1.08 12.97
C GLU A 126 -3.32 -2.21 12.29
N TYR A 127 -4.03 -3.19 11.69
CA TYR A 127 -3.41 -4.24 10.91
C TYR A 127 -2.58 -3.68 9.74
N LEU A 128 -3.15 -2.74 8.97
CA LEU A 128 -2.41 -2.10 7.88
C LEU A 128 -1.18 -1.33 8.39
N THR A 129 -1.32 -0.64 9.52
CA THR A 129 -0.19 0.09 10.13
C THR A 129 0.91 -0.88 10.56
N THR A 130 0.56 -2.03 11.13
CA THR A 130 1.52 -3.07 11.52
C THR A 130 2.28 -3.61 10.30
N ILE A 131 1.59 -3.86 9.18
CA ILE A 131 2.24 -4.30 7.93
C ILE A 131 3.16 -3.20 7.38
N GLN A 132 2.74 -1.94 7.43
CA GLN A 132 3.56 -0.81 6.97
C GLN A 132 4.80 -0.64 7.84
N ILE A 133 4.66 -0.68 9.16
CA ILE A 133 5.78 -0.61 10.11
C ILE A 133 6.69 -1.82 9.92
N GLY A 134 6.14 -3.03 9.83
CA GLY A 134 6.92 -4.24 9.58
C GLY A 134 7.63 -4.24 8.22
N ASN A 135 7.06 -3.59 7.20
CA ASN A 135 7.73 -3.35 5.93
C ASN A 135 8.79 -2.24 6.02
N ASP A 136 8.58 -1.23 6.87
CA ASP A 136 9.58 -0.18 7.11
C ASP A 136 10.72 -0.71 8.00
N ASP A 137 10.44 -1.52 9.01
CA ASP A 137 11.45 -2.19 9.83
C ASP A 137 12.17 -3.32 9.06
N LEU A 138 11.51 -3.94 8.06
CA LEU A 138 12.08 -4.93 7.15
C LEU A 138 12.59 -4.30 5.84
N THR A 139 12.34 -3.02 5.62
CA THR A 139 12.91 -2.33 4.47
C THR A 139 14.35 -2.00 4.79
N ASP A 140 15.20 -2.90 4.36
CA ASP A 140 16.63 -2.72 4.37
C ASP A 140 16.98 -1.59 3.40
N TYR A 141 17.66 -0.57 3.93
CA TYR A 141 18.02 0.61 3.16
C TYR A 141 19.50 0.59 2.81
N PHE A 142 19.79 0.89 1.56
CA PHE A 142 21.10 1.35 1.16
C PHE A 142 21.28 2.78 1.68
N GLU A 143 22.18 2.95 2.63
CA GLU A 143 22.56 4.26 3.14
C GLU A 143 23.98 4.58 2.70
N TYR A 144 24.14 5.69 2.00
CA TYR A 144 25.44 6.12 1.51
C TYR A 144 25.65 7.60 1.78
N ASP A 145 26.69 7.89 2.55
CA ASP A 145 27.08 9.25 2.92
C ASP A 145 28.34 9.66 2.17
N PHE A 146 28.26 10.74 1.40
CA PHE A 146 29.40 11.34 0.74
C PHE A 146 29.29 12.87 0.74
N LYS A 147 30.26 13.56 1.38
CA LYS A 147 30.36 15.04 1.40
C LYS A 147 29.00 15.73 1.66
N ASP A 148 28.43 15.56 2.83
CA ASP A 148 27.19 16.19 3.32
C ASP A 148 25.90 15.77 2.56
N LYS A 149 25.97 14.80 1.66
CA LYS A 149 24.79 14.21 1.01
C LYS A 149 24.54 12.82 1.55
N LYS A 150 23.41 12.68 2.24
CA LYS A 150 22.87 11.37 2.65
C LYS A 150 21.93 10.83 1.59
N ILE A 151 22.15 9.61 1.18
CA ILE A 151 21.29 8.88 0.26
C ILE A 151 20.74 7.70 1.04
N LYS A 152 19.42 7.59 1.06
CA LYS A 152 18.71 6.48 1.67
C LYS A 152 17.71 5.93 0.65
N ILE A 153 17.92 4.71 0.19
CA ILE A 153 17.12 4.05 -0.84
C ILE A 153 16.82 2.63 -0.40
N PRO A 154 15.56 2.16 -0.49
CA PRO A 154 15.25 0.78 -0.20
C PRO A 154 16.08 -0.18 -1.06
N PHE A 155 16.73 -1.16 -0.46
CA PHE A 155 17.55 -2.15 -1.16
C PHE A 155 16.78 -2.88 -2.27
N LYS A 156 15.53 -3.21 -2.01
CA LYS A 156 14.63 -3.86 -2.97
C LYS A 156 14.39 -3.08 -4.27
N ASP A 157 14.68 -1.78 -4.26
CA ASP A 157 14.47 -0.89 -5.41
C ASP A 157 15.77 -0.67 -6.20
N ILE A 158 16.91 -1.14 -5.70
CA ILE A 158 18.21 -1.08 -6.39
C ILE A 158 18.36 -2.32 -7.26
N LEU A 159 18.69 -2.13 -8.53
CA LEU A 159 19.01 -3.21 -9.45
C LEU A 159 20.50 -3.50 -9.50
N TYR A 160 21.30 -2.47 -9.68
CA TYR A 160 22.76 -2.56 -9.67
C TYR A 160 23.42 -1.20 -9.44
N ILE A 161 24.72 -1.25 -9.11
CA ILE A 161 25.58 -0.08 -8.97
C ILE A 161 26.79 -0.30 -9.88
N GLU A 162 27.10 0.66 -10.72
CA GLU A 162 28.22 0.59 -11.66
C GLU A 162 29.11 1.83 -11.58
N THR A 163 30.35 1.71 -12.03
CA THR A 163 31.23 2.86 -12.21
C THR A 163 30.96 3.57 -13.51
N VAL A 164 30.93 4.90 -13.51
CA VAL A 164 30.72 5.71 -14.71
C VAL A 164 31.97 6.55 -15.00
N GLY A 165 32.57 6.33 -16.15
CA GLY A 165 33.69 7.14 -16.64
C GLY A 165 34.94 7.10 -15.76
N SER A 166 35.50 8.27 -15.43
CA SER A 166 36.70 8.38 -14.60
C SER A 166 36.40 8.19 -13.12
N ALA A 167 37.38 7.72 -12.36
CA ALA A 167 37.36 7.41 -10.93
C ALA A 167 36.49 8.34 -10.07
N TYR A 168 35.76 7.77 -9.12
CA TYR A 168 34.93 8.43 -8.13
C TYR A 168 33.51 8.86 -8.56
N LYS A 169 32.93 8.23 -9.57
CA LYS A 169 31.49 8.36 -9.87
C LYS A 169 30.85 6.99 -9.99
N LEU A 170 29.77 6.81 -9.29
CA LEU A 170 28.92 5.63 -9.34
C LEU A 170 27.56 6.00 -9.93
N ASN A 171 27.01 5.12 -10.74
CA ASN A 171 25.66 5.17 -11.22
C ASN A 171 24.83 4.13 -10.44
N LEU A 172 23.89 4.58 -9.66
CA LEU A 172 22.96 3.77 -8.92
C LEU A 172 21.68 3.62 -9.73
N VAL A 173 21.43 2.42 -10.21
CA VAL A 173 20.28 2.11 -11.06
C VAL A 173 19.26 1.32 -10.26
N GLY A 174 18.06 1.85 -10.20
CA GLY A 174 16.91 1.23 -9.54
C GLY A 174 15.77 0.96 -10.51
N LYS A 175 14.69 0.37 -10.00
CA LYS A 175 13.51 0.00 -10.80
C LYS A 175 12.89 1.18 -11.54
N ASN A 176 12.86 2.36 -10.89
CA ASN A 176 12.22 3.56 -11.42
C ASN A 176 13.08 4.81 -11.29
N PHE A 177 14.40 4.65 -11.07
CA PHE A 177 15.32 5.78 -10.94
C PHE A 177 16.71 5.42 -11.42
N GLN A 178 17.45 6.45 -11.81
CA GLN A 178 18.88 6.41 -12.07
C GLN A 178 19.52 7.63 -11.42
N LYS A 179 20.58 7.43 -10.63
CA LYS A 179 21.20 8.50 -9.85
C LYS A 179 22.71 8.39 -9.85
N GLU A 180 23.39 9.43 -10.30
CA GLU A 180 24.82 9.54 -10.12
C GLU A 180 25.18 9.96 -8.71
N ILE A 181 26.12 9.24 -8.10
CA ILE A 181 26.66 9.53 -6.78
C ILE A 181 28.19 9.56 -6.84
N ALA A 182 28.80 10.36 -5.99
CA ALA A 182 30.26 10.37 -5.88
C ALA A 182 30.70 9.27 -4.93
N GLY A 183 31.71 8.49 -5.32
CA GLY A 183 32.26 7.39 -4.51
C GLY A 183 32.90 6.30 -5.36
N SER A 184 33.34 5.23 -4.72
CA SER A 184 33.89 4.04 -5.35
C SER A 184 33.06 2.78 -5.01
N LEU A 185 33.13 1.75 -5.87
CA LEU A 185 32.52 0.46 -5.56
C LEU A 185 33.14 -0.17 -4.29
N SER A 186 34.41 0.07 -4.03
CA SER A 186 35.07 -0.39 -2.81
C SER A 186 34.42 0.20 -1.57
N ASP A 187 34.08 1.51 -1.59
CA ASP A 187 33.42 2.17 -0.46
C ASP A 187 32.00 1.61 -0.23
N VAL A 188 31.31 1.22 -1.31
CA VAL A 188 29.98 0.59 -1.22
C VAL A 188 30.10 -0.80 -0.62
N LEU A 189 31.05 -1.62 -1.07
CA LEU A 189 31.25 -2.98 -0.57
C LEU A 189 31.73 -2.99 0.88
N GLU A 190 32.58 -2.05 1.28
CA GLU A 190 33.08 -1.94 2.66
C GLU A 190 31.94 -1.61 3.65
N LYS A 191 30.92 -0.87 3.19
CA LYS A 191 29.73 -0.54 3.97
C LYS A 191 28.64 -1.60 3.95
N ASP A 192 28.74 -2.59 3.07
CA ASP A 192 27.80 -3.69 2.96
C ASP A 192 28.15 -4.83 3.93
N VAL A 193 27.90 -4.60 5.21
CA VAL A 193 28.21 -5.54 6.31
C VAL A 193 27.49 -6.89 6.16
N GLU A 194 26.39 -6.93 5.43
CA GLU A 194 25.58 -8.13 5.22
C GLU A 194 25.88 -8.87 3.90
N GLU A 195 26.95 -8.46 3.19
CA GLU A 195 27.41 -9.07 1.94
C GLU A 195 26.29 -9.24 0.89
N ARG A 196 25.42 -8.23 0.77
CA ARG A 196 24.25 -8.26 -0.10
C ARG A 196 24.55 -7.98 -1.57
N TYR A 197 25.71 -7.38 -1.85
CA TYR A 197 26.16 -7.12 -3.20
C TYR A 197 27.09 -8.21 -3.70
N PHE A 198 26.80 -8.70 -4.89
CA PHE A 198 27.72 -9.54 -5.64
C PHE A 198 28.50 -8.66 -6.62
N SER A 199 29.84 -8.69 -6.54
CA SER A 199 30.70 -8.04 -7.52
C SER A 199 31.08 -9.05 -8.61
N PRO A 200 30.52 -8.91 -9.84
CA PRO A 200 30.96 -9.75 -10.95
C PRO A 200 32.41 -9.41 -11.31
N HIS A 201 33.10 -10.37 -11.93
CA HIS A 201 34.52 -10.23 -12.33
C HIS A 201 34.69 -9.02 -13.26
N GLN A 202 35.81 -8.29 -13.14
CA GLN A 202 36.14 -7.04 -13.85
C GLN A 202 36.21 -7.14 -15.39
N SER A 203 35.89 -8.26 -15.99
CA SER A 203 36.03 -8.57 -17.41
C SER A 203 34.71 -8.66 -18.16
N PHE A 204 33.71 -7.85 -17.79
CA PHE A 204 32.50 -7.68 -18.58
C PHE A 204 32.36 -6.23 -18.98
#